data_d92d45cf100f430c6de5b36d7f6b3980
#
_entry.id   d92d45cf100f430c6de5b36d7f6b3980
#
_cell.length_a   1.000
_cell.length_b   1.000
_cell.length_c   1.000
_cell.angle_alpha   90.00
_cell.angle_beta   90.00
_cell.angle_gamma   90.00
#
_symmetry.space_group_name_H-M   'P 1'
#
loop_
_entity.id
_entity.type
_entity.pdbx_description
1 polymer ?
#
loop_
_entity_poly.entity_id
_entity_poly.type
_entity_poly.pdbx_seq_one_letter_code
_entity_poly.pdbx_strand_id
1 'polypeptide(L)'
;MKYKRILLIALAVLLLSFYRTAAQEKKLDPFTISYASVSGTRAPLWIAQDLGLFEKYRLDVNLIYIASGVTSVNALLGGSVDIIAASGSSVVGAAARGAPLVIIASLGHIAYKLVANPSITNIQALKGKLIGSSRIGAGSDFALRRLLPKLGLTPGKDVQLIPTGISESDRRLVMMMQGKIDATLATEDNLLQLGARGAKFSVLADLYDNGVYTTGSDIATSRELLKERPRQLKAFIMAMTEGSWYGRTHKDQAIRIYRKYLKIEDPKLLESMHKNYLLGTIPVKPYPQEEAIQNDIEDLSNTLPHLKGKKAADFLDLSLLKSMEDEGFFKRLSGK
;
A
#
# COMPACT_ATOMS: atom_id res chain seq x y z
N MET A 1 -58.25 30.23 -29.72
CA MET A 1 -57.90 28.88 -29.20
C MET A 1 -56.56 28.34 -29.72
N LYS A 2 -56.14 28.56 -30.95
CA LYS A 2 -54.90 28.02 -31.55
C LYS A 2 -53.63 28.55 -30.89
N TYR A 3 -53.51 29.82 -30.54
CA TYR A 3 -52.31 30.42 -29.90
C TYR A 3 -52.03 29.91 -28.47
N LYS A 4 -53.07 29.61 -27.70
CA LYS A 4 -52.88 29.01 -26.34
C LYS A 4 -52.32 27.61 -26.41
N ARG A 5 -52.65 26.81 -27.42
CA ARG A 5 -52.08 25.46 -27.60
C ARG A 5 -50.61 25.50 -28.05
N ILE A 6 -50.24 26.46 -28.90
CA ILE A 6 -48.85 26.63 -29.35
C ILE A 6 -47.97 27.07 -28.19
N LEU A 7 -48.45 27.97 -27.34
CA LEU A 7 -47.72 28.44 -26.14
C LEU A 7 -47.49 27.32 -25.13
N LEU A 8 -48.49 26.46 -24.92
CA LEU A 8 -48.37 25.29 -24.02
C LEU A 8 -47.40 24.23 -24.55
N ILE A 9 -47.35 24.01 -25.85
CA ILE A 9 -46.42 23.08 -26.48
C ILE A 9 -44.99 23.65 -26.40
N ALA A 10 -44.80 24.94 -26.66
CA ALA A 10 -43.48 25.59 -26.53
C ALA A 10 -42.96 25.56 -25.06
N LEU A 11 -43.84 25.78 -24.08
CA LEU A 11 -43.50 25.71 -22.68
C LEU A 11 -43.13 24.27 -22.24
N ALA A 12 -43.86 23.27 -22.75
CA ALA A 12 -43.57 21.85 -22.48
C ALA A 12 -42.24 21.41 -23.12
N VAL A 13 -41.92 21.88 -24.31
CA VAL A 13 -40.63 21.61 -24.99
C VAL A 13 -39.47 22.31 -24.25
N LEU A 14 -39.69 23.54 -23.76
CA LEU A 14 -38.68 24.22 -22.92
C LEU A 14 -38.47 23.50 -21.58
N LEU A 15 -39.50 23.05 -20.91
CA LEU A 15 -39.40 22.26 -19.68
C LEU A 15 -38.71 20.91 -19.89
N LEU A 16 -39.03 20.23 -21.02
CA LEU A 16 -38.34 18.98 -21.37
C LEU A 16 -36.88 19.19 -21.74
N SER A 17 -36.50 20.32 -22.32
CA SER A 17 -35.07 20.65 -22.56
C SER A 17 -34.32 20.99 -21.27
N PHE A 18 -34.96 21.65 -20.31
CA PHE A 18 -34.40 21.87 -18.97
C PHE A 18 -34.26 20.57 -18.18
N TYR A 19 -35.21 19.65 -18.27
CA TYR A 19 -35.08 18.31 -17.63
C TYR A 19 -33.97 17.44 -18.25
N ARG A 20 -33.74 17.55 -19.57
CA ARG A 20 -32.65 16.82 -20.24
C ARG A 20 -31.25 17.34 -19.87
N THR A 21 -31.09 18.61 -19.56
CA THR A 21 -29.80 19.19 -19.12
C THR A 21 -29.46 18.89 -17.66
N ALA A 22 -30.47 18.57 -16.84
CA ALA A 22 -30.25 18.24 -15.41
C ALA A 22 -29.86 16.77 -15.16
N ALA A 23 -30.00 15.89 -16.15
CA ALA A 23 -29.83 14.43 -16.00
C ALA A 23 -28.66 13.85 -16.81
N GLN A 24 -27.69 14.66 -17.20
CA GLN A 24 -26.43 14.08 -17.65
C GLN A 24 -25.65 13.68 -16.41
N GLU A 25 -25.93 12.48 -15.88
CA GLU A 25 -25.03 11.84 -14.91
C GLU A 25 -23.61 11.91 -15.50
N LYS A 26 -22.80 12.79 -14.93
CA LYS A 26 -21.42 12.90 -15.35
C LYS A 26 -20.78 11.54 -15.12
N LYS A 27 -20.50 10.81 -16.20
CA LYS A 27 -19.86 9.50 -16.17
C LYS A 27 -18.64 9.56 -15.25
N LEU A 28 -18.53 8.58 -14.35
CA LEU A 28 -17.37 8.45 -13.48
C LEU A 28 -16.15 8.08 -14.32
N ASP A 29 -14.98 8.54 -13.91
CA ASP A 29 -13.72 8.20 -14.58
C ASP A 29 -13.25 6.82 -14.12
N PRO A 30 -13.12 5.81 -15.02
CA PRO A 30 -12.67 4.49 -14.66
C PRO A 30 -11.19 4.51 -14.24
N PHE A 31 -10.88 3.81 -13.15
CA PHE A 31 -9.54 3.58 -12.64
C PHE A 31 -9.39 2.17 -12.11
N THR A 32 -8.36 1.47 -12.54
CA THR A 32 -7.99 0.16 -11.99
C THR A 32 -6.78 0.31 -11.08
N ILE A 33 -6.92 -0.13 -9.84
CA ILE A 33 -5.91 0.03 -8.81
C ILE A 33 -5.56 -1.34 -8.26
N SER A 34 -4.29 -1.70 -8.27
CA SER A 34 -3.86 -2.92 -7.61
C SER A 34 -3.23 -2.65 -6.25
N TYR A 35 -3.40 -3.59 -5.33
CA TYR A 35 -2.69 -3.64 -4.07
C TYR A 35 -1.97 -4.99 -3.91
N ALA A 36 -0.71 -4.93 -3.41
CA ALA A 36 0.22 -6.06 -3.48
C ALA A 36 0.20 -6.97 -2.25
N SER A 37 -0.56 -6.63 -1.22
CA SER A 37 -0.70 -7.45 0.01
C SER A 37 -2.04 -7.21 0.68
N VAL A 38 -2.57 -8.22 1.36
CA VAL A 38 -3.74 -8.11 2.23
C VAL A 38 -3.22 -7.88 3.65
N SER A 39 -3.21 -6.62 4.11
CA SER A 39 -2.74 -6.23 5.44
C SER A 39 -3.49 -4.98 5.91
N GLY A 40 -3.40 -4.66 7.21
CA GLY A 40 -4.07 -3.50 7.79
C GLY A 40 -3.68 -2.16 7.18
N THR A 41 -2.53 -2.06 6.52
CA THR A 41 -2.11 -0.84 5.79
C THR A 41 -3.02 -0.50 4.61
N ARG A 42 -3.86 -1.44 4.13
CA ARG A 42 -4.79 -1.22 3.01
C ARG A 42 -6.12 -0.60 3.44
N ALA A 43 -6.36 -0.45 4.74
CA ALA A 43 -7.61 0.09 5.27
C ALA A 43 -8.08 1.38 4.58
N PRO A 44 -7.23 2.39 4.28
CA PRO A 44 -7.67 3.60 3.59
C PRO A 44 -8.35 3.32 2.23
N LEU A 45 -7.84 2.35 1.46
CA LEU A 45 -8.42 1.95 0.18
C LEU A 45 -9.77 1.25 0.36
N TRP A 46 -9.84 0.31 1.31
CA TRP A 46 -11.05 -0.45 1.60
C TRP A 46 -12.14 0.44 2.18
N ILE A 47 -11.77 1.37 3.06
CA ILE A 47 -12.71 2.35 3.63
C ILE A 47 -13.24 3.27 2.53
N ALA A 48 -12.35 3.77 1.67
CA ALA A 48 -12.76 4.63 0.56
C ALA A 48 -13.74 3.90 -0.40
N GLN A 49 -13.49 2.62 -0.68
CA GLN A 49 -14.38 1.79 -1.50
C GLN A 49 -15.73 1.57 -0.82
N ASP A 50 -15.75 1.12 0.44
CA ASP A 50 -16.99 0.75 1.14
C ASP A 50 -17.88 1.96 1.47
N LEU A 51 -17.30 3.15 1.58
CA LEU A 51 -18.03 4.40 1.84
C LEU A 51 -18.36 5.19 0.58
N GLY A 52 -18.09 4.67 -0.60
CA GLY A 52 -18.34 5.38 -1.86
C GLY A 52 -17.53 6.67 -2.01
N LEU A 53 -16.34 6.75 -1.37
CA LEU A 53 -15.53 7.97 -1.46
C LEU A 53 -14.89 8.13 -2.83
N PHE A 54 -14.62 7.05 -3.55
CA PHE A 54 -14.14 7.15 -4.91
C PHE A 54 -15.19 7.79 -5.82
N GLU A 55 -16.44 7.36 -5.73
CA GLU A 55 -17.57 7.94 -6.47
C GLU A 55 -17.84 9.40 -6.08
N LYS A 56 -17.70 9.74 -4.77
CA LYS A 56 -17.74 11.12 -4.27
C LYS A 56 -16.73 12.01 -5.01
N TYR A 57 -15.55 11.47 -5.28
CA TYR A 57 -14.48 12.16 -6.02
C TYR A 57 -14.52 11.89 -7.54
N ARG A 58 -15.64 11.39 -8.06
CA ARG A 58 -15.90 11.18 -9.50
C ARG A 58 -15.07 10.08 -10.15
N LEU A 59 -14.65 9.08 -9.39
CA LEU A 59 -13.90 7.93 -9.86
C LEU A 59 -14.75 6.65 -9.76
N ASP A 60 -14.70 5.84 -10.81
CA ASP A 60 -15.19 4.45 -10.80
C ASP A 60 -13.98 3.54 -10.60
N VAL A 61 -13.75 3.17 -9.34
CA VAL A 61 -12.52 2.46 -8.95
C VAL A 61 -12.73 0.96 -8.87
N ASN A 62 -11.94 0.23 -9.66
CA ASN A 62 -11.80 -1.22 -9.56
C ASN A 62 -10.55 -1.56 -8.73
N LEU A 63 -10.75 -2.01 -7.48
CA LEU A 63 -9.66 -2.46 -6.60
C LEU A 63 -9.37 -3.94 -6.83
N ILE A 64 -8.18 -4.27 -7.30
CA ILE A 64 -7.75 -5.65 -7.54
C ILE A 64 -6.55 -6.04 -6.69
N TYR A 65 -6.57 -7.27 -6.20
CA TYR A 65 -5.41 -7.86 -5.52
C TYR A 65 -4.48 -8.53 -6.53
N ILE A 66 -3.21 -8.08 -6.57
CA ILE A 66 -2.15 -8.71 -7.35
C ILE A 66 -1.01 -9.07 -6.40
N ALA A 67 -0.85 -10.35 -6.11
CA ALA A 67 0.20 -10.82 -5.20
C ALA A 67 1.60 -10.39 -5.69
N SER A 68 2.35 -9.69 -4.84
CA SER A 68 3.71 -9.17 -5.09
C SER A 68 3.76 -7.78 -5.78
N GLY A 69 4.56 -6.90 -5.19
CA GLY A 69 4.83 -5.57 -5.73
C GLY A 69 5.46 -5.62 -7.12
N VAL A 70 6.35 -6.58 -7.38
CA VAL A 70 6.97 -6.76 -8.71
C VAL A 70 5.93 -7.11 -9.77
N THR A 71 4.96 -7.97 -9.44
CA THR A 71 3.88 -8.32 -10.39
C THR A 71 2.95 -7.12 -10.62
N SER A 72 2.64 -6.34 -9.57
CA SER A 72 1.86 -5.10 -9.68
C SER A 72 2.57 -4.07 -10.56
N VAL A 73 3.89 -3.91 -10.41
CA VAL A 73 4.70 -3.05 -11.28
C VAL A 73 4.60 -3.48 -12.75
N ASN A 74 4.71 -4.78 -13.03
CA ASN A 74 4.57 -5.28 -14.40
C ASN A 74 3.16 -5.04 -14.97
N ALA A 75 2.11 -5.17 -14.14
CA ALA A 75 0.73 -4.85 -14.55
C ALA A 75 0.55 -3.35 -14.87
N LEU A 76 1.21 -2.47 -14.10
CA LEU A 76 1.21 -1.03 -14.36
C LEU A 76 1.94 -0.69 -15.66
N LEU A 77 3.12 -1.27 -15.88
CA LEU A 77 3.90 -1.07 -17.12
C LEU A 77 3.16 -1.62 -18.35
N GLY A 78 2.40 -2.69 -18.19
CA GLY A 78 1.56 -3.27 -19.24
C GLY A 78 0.22 -2.57 -19.44
N GLY A 79 -0.09 -1.49 -18.69
CA GLY A 79 -1.35 -0.74 -18.82
C GLY A 79 -2.59 -1.48 -18.29
N SER A 80 -2.41 -2.59 -17.57
CA SER A 80 -3.53 -3.35 -16.99
C SER A 80 -4.08 -2.72 -15.72
N VAL A 81 -3.31 -1.84 -15.08
CA VAL A 81 -3.71 -1.04 -13.93
C VAL A 81 -3.17 0.39 -14.07
N ASP A 82 -3.87 1.35 -13.49
CA ASP A 82 -3.50 2.78 -13.53
C ASP A 82 -2.62 3.18 -12.35
N ILE A 83 -2.86 2.55 -11.19
CA ILE A 83 -2.18 2.84 -9.94
C ILE A 83 -1.84 1.51 -9.25
N ILE A 84 -0.72 1.50 -8.55
CA ILE A 84 -0.35 0.39 -7.66
C ILE A 84 -0.16 0.87 -6.23
N ALA A 85 -0.60 0.06 -5.27
CA ALA A 85 -0.25 0.18 -3.86
C ALA A 85 0.68 -0.97 -3.49
N ALA A 86 1.99 -0.72 -3.55
CA ALA A 86 3.04 -1.72 -3.41
C ALA A 86 4.21 -1.20 -2.56
N SER A 87 5.19 -2.06 -2.28
CA SER A 87 6.44 -1.61 -1.67
C SER A 87 7.19 -0.67 -2.62
N GLY A 88 7.66 0.46 -2.11
CA GLY A 88 8.47 1.42 -2.86
C GLY A 88 9.72 0.80 -3.45
N SER A 89 10.34 -0.18 -2.77
CA SER A 89 11.49 -0.92 -3.29
C SER A 89 11.23 -1.57 -4.66
N SER A 90 10.00 -2.09 -4.88
CA SER A 90 9.62 -2.66 -6.18
C SER A 90 9.51 -1.57 -7.26
N VAL A 91 9.00 -0.39 -6.89
CA VAL A 91 8.86 0.76 -7.79
C VAL A 91 10.23 1.35 -8.12
N VAL A 92 11.03 1.64 -7.09
CA VAL A 92 12.41 2.16 -7.23
C VAL A 92 13.26 1.21 -8.05
N GLY A 93 13.17 -0.10 -7.78
CA GLY A 93 13.90 -1.12 -8.53
C GLY A 93 13.55 -1.17 -10.02
N ALA A 94 12.29 -0.95 -10.38
CA ALA A 94 11.86 -0.87 -11.78
C ALA A 94 12.28 0.47 -12.42
N ALA A 95 12.05 1.60 -11.73
CA ALA A 95 12.42 2.93 -12.19
C ALA A 95 13.94 3.06 -12.37
N ALA A 96 14.73 2.45 -11.51
CA ALA A 96 16.19 2.36 -11.62
C ALA A 96 16.64 1.62 -12.88
N ARG A 97 15.82 0.76 -13.44
CA ARG A 97 16.07 0.06 -14.71
C ARG A 97 15.44 0.77 -15.92
N GLY A 98 15.02 2.00 -15.76
CA GLY A 98 14.49 2.84 -16.84
C GLY A 98 12.96 2.81 -16.98
N ALA A 99 12.22 2.13 -16.11
CA ALA A 99 10.76 2.17 -16.14
C ALA A 99 10.26 3.58 -15.80
N PRO A 100 9.30 4.17 -16.55
CA PRO A 100 8.83 5.54 -16.36
C PRO A 100 7.82 5.63 -15.19
N LEU A 101 8.21 5.16 -14.02
CA LEU A 101 7.38 5.10 -12.82
C LEU A 101 7.74 6.20 -11.82
N VAL A 102 6.77 6.55 -10.98
CA VAL A 102 6.94 7.54 -9.91
C VAL A 102 6.02 7.23 -8.74
N ILE A 103 6.52 7.44 -7.53
CA ILE A 103 5.74 7.36 -6.29
C ILE A 103 5.08 8.73 -6.05
N ILE A 104 3.76 8.73 -5.81
CA ILE A 104 2.95 9.95 -5.67
C ILE A 104 2.33 10.13 -4.28
N ALA A 105 2.27 9.06 -3.48
CA ALA A 105 1.78 9.07 -2.10
C ALA A 105 2.23 7.81 -1.36
N SER A 106 1.91 7.68 -0.06
CA SER A 106 2.17 6.49 0.73
C SER A 106 1.07 6.22 1.76
N LEU A 107 0.80 4.94 1.99
CA LEU A 107 -0.03 4.43 3.09
C LEU A 107 0.81 4.07 4.32
N GLY A 108 2.07 4.45 4.35
CA GLY A 108 3.00 4.21 5.45
C GLY A 108 3.89 2.98 5.25
N HIS A 109 4.53 2.57 6.32
CA HIS A 109 5.50 1.49 6.34
C HIS A 109 4.90 0.17 6.83
N ILE A 110 5.62 -0.92 6.64
CA ILE A 110 5.29 -2.22 7.24
C ILE A 110 6.26 -2.47 8.40
N ALA A 111 5.74 -2.53 9.61
CA ALA A 111 6.50 -2.92 10.79
C ALA A 111 6.71 -4.45 10.79
N TYR A 112 7.84 -4.89 10.24
CA TYR A 112 8.21 -6.29 10.22
C TYR A 112 9.02 -6.68 11.44
N LYS A 113 8.80 -7.94 11.88
CA LYS A 113 9.67 -8.66 12.82
C LYS A 113 10.28 -9.88 12.14
N LEU A 114 11.56 -10.14 12.39
CA LEU A 114 12.19 -11.39 12.01
C LEU A 114 11.78 -12.46 13.01
N VAL A 115 11.13 -13.49 12.51
CA VAL A 115 10.63 -14.60 13.32
C VAL A 115 11.16 -15.92 12.81
N ALA A 116 11.32 -16.88 13.70
CA ALA A 116 11.90 -18.18 13.43
C ALA A 116 11.13 -19.30 14.12
N ASN A 117 11.41 -20.54 13.72
CA ASN A 117 10.95 -21.73 14.42
C ASN A 117 11.33 -21.67 15.91
N PRO A 118 10.50 -22.18 16.82
CA PRO A 118 10.70 -22.07 18.27
C PRO A 118 12.05 -22.58 18.77
N SER A 119 12.68 -23.51 18.06
CA SER A 119 14.02 -24.04 18.40
C SER A 119 15.16 -23.06 18.12
N ILE A 120 14.90 -22.01 17.35
CA ILE A 120 15.86 -20.96 16.97
C ILE A 120 15.58 -19.76 17.88
N THR A 121 16.34 -19.62 18.96
CA THR A 121 16.05 -18.65 20.03
C THR A 121 16.93 -17.40 19.99
N ASN A 122 17.91 -17.34 19.08
CA ASN A 122 18.81 -16.19 18.92
C ASN A 122 19.32 -16.06 17.48
N ILE A 123 19.92 -14.92 17.17
CA ILE A 123 20.40 -14.58 15.82
C ILE A 123 21.49 -15.55 15.34
N GLN A 124 22.40 -16.00 16.19
CA GLN A 124 23.50 -16.88 15.78
C GLN A 124 23.02 -18.28 15.38
N ALA A 125 21.91 -18.72 15.95
CA ALA A 125 21.27 -19.99 15.59
C ALA A 125 20.63 -19.98 14.17
N LEU A 126 20.56 -18.82 13.51
CA LEU A 126 20.16 -18.72 12.09
C LEU A 126 21.25 -19.15 11.11
N LYS A 127 22.51 -19.32 11.54
CA LYS A 127 23.58 -19.77 10.61
C LYS A 127 23.24 -21.11 10.00
N GLY A 128 23.43 -21.21 8.69
CA GLY A 128 23.07 -22.38 7.88
C GLY A 128 21.56 -22.57 7.62
N LYS A 129 20.71 -21.63 8.04
CA LYS A 129 19.26 -21.71 7.97
C LYS A 129 18.67 -21.08 6.72
N LEU A 130 17.45 -21.51 6.36
CA LEU A 130 16.68 -21.02 5.24
C LEU A 130 15.73 -19.90 5.71
N ILE A 131 15.90 -18.69 5.20
CA ILE A 131 15.05 -17.56 5.54
C ILE A 131 14.14 -17.22 4.34
N GLY A 132 12.84 -17.35 4.53
CA GLY A 132 11.86 -17.13 3.47
C GLY A 132 11.57 -15.64 3.24
N SER A 133 11.73 -15.15 2.00
CA SER A 133 11.22 -13.88 1.51
C SER A 133 10.05 -14.11 0.56
N SER A 134 9.40 -13.02 0.08
CA SER A 134 8.36 -13.15 -0.95
C SER A 134 8.96 -13.45 -2.33
N ARG A 135 9.31 -12.42 -3.08
CA ARG A 135 9.98 -12.52 -4.39
C ARG A 135 11.25 -11.68 -4.37
N ILE A 136 12.22 -12.02 -5.16
CA ILE A 136 13.43 -11.20 -5.35
C ILE A 136 13.01 -9.79 -5.78
N GLY A 137 13.54 -8.77 -5.12
CA GLY A 137 13.23 -7.37 -5.40
C GLY A 137 11.87 -6.88 -4.85
N ALA A 138 11.17 -7.70 -4.06
CA ALA A 138 9.98 -7.25 -3.32
C ALA A 138 10.34 -6.79 -1.90
N GLY A 139 9.44 -6.09 -1.22
CA GLY A 139 9.69 -5.44 0.07
C GLY A 139 10.31 -6.33 1.14
N SER A 140 9.85 -7.58 1.30
CA SER A 140 10.43 -8.49 2.30
C SER A 140 11.82 -9.01 1.92
N ASP A 141 12.16 -9.06 0.63
CA ASP A 141 13.51 -9.43 0.18
C ASP A 141 14.50 -8.30 0.50
N PHE A 142 14.15 -7.05 0.15
CA PHE A 142 14.96 -5.89 0.51
C PHE A 142 15.13 -5.76 2.03
N ALA A 143 14.04 -5.89 2.77
CA ALA A 143 14.06 -5.80 4.23
C ALA A 143 15.01 -6.82 4.86
N LEU A 144 14.99 -8.09 4.42
CA LEU A 144 15.90 -9.13 4.89
C LEU A 144 17.35 -8.86 4.50
N ARG A 145 17.59 -8.45 3.26
CA ARG A 145 18.95 -8.15 2.76
C ARG A 145 19.60 -7.00 3.53
N ARG A 146 18.80 -6.05 4.02
CA ARG A 146 19.27 -4.92 4.83
C ARG A 146 19.40 -5.30 6.31
N LEU A 147 18.49 -6.09 6.86
CA LEU A 147 18.49 -6.48 8.27
C LEU A 147 19.62 -7.45 8.61
N LEU A 148 19.79 -8.52 7.82
CA LEU A 148 20.70 -9.62 8.16
C LEU A 148 22.16 -9.16 8.35
N PRO A 149 22.74 -8.29 7.50
CA PRO A 149 24.09 -7.75 7.74
C PRO A 149 24.20 -6.96 9.05
N LYS A 150 23.16 -6.19 9.42
CA LYS A 150 23.13 -5.46 10.70
C LYS A 150 23.11 -6.39 11.90
N LEU A 151 22.60 -7.61 11.74
CA LEU A 151 22.60 -8.67 12.74
C LEU A 151 23.86 -9.57 12.68
N GLY A 152 24.85 -9.20 11.85
CA GLY A 152 26.08 -9.95 11.67
C GLY A 152 25.94 -11.24 10.85
N LEU A 153 24.92 -11.33 10.00
CA LEU A 153 24.68 -12.47 9.11
C LEU A 153 24.76 -12.03 7.64
N THR A 154 25.56 -12.74 6.85
CA THR A 154 25.71 -12.46 5.41
C THR A 154 24.80 -13.37 4.60
N PRO A 155 23.80 -12.83 3.85
CA PRO A 155 23.01 -13.62 2.92
C PRO A 155 23.86 -14.31 1.85
N GLY A 156 23.60 -15.59 1.62
CA GLY A 156 24.36 -16.44 0.68
C GLY A 156 25.63 -17.04 1.27
N LYS A 157 26.07 -16.60 2.46
CA LYS A 157 27.21 -17.18 3.17
C LYS A 157 26.79 -17.80 4.51
N ASP A 158 26.21 -16.98 5.39
CA ASP A 158 25.81 -17.43 6.74
C ASP A 158 24.37 -17.96 6.75
N VAL A 159 23.50 -17.44 5.89
CA VAL A 159 22.09 -17.82 5.74
C VAL A 159 21.69 -17.86 4.28
N GLN A 160 20.69 -18.66 3.93
CA GLN A 160 20.14 -18.70 2.58
C GLN A 160 18.80 -17.99 2.52
N LEU A 161 18.65 -16.99 1.62
CA LEU A 161 17.37 -16.36 1.33
C LEU A 161 16.63 -17.17 0.27
N ILE A 162 15.43 -17.62 0.62
CA ILE A 162 14.57 -18.41 -0.27
C ILE A 162 13.40 -17.54 -0.73
N PRO A 163 13.33 -17.18 -2.03
CA PRO A 163 12.16 -16.52 -2.59
C PRO A 163 11.00 -17.53 -2.70
N THR A 164 10.02 -17.43 -1.80
CA THR A 164 8.91 -18.38 -1.70
C THR A 164 7.84 -18.17 -2.77
N GLY A 165 7.82 -17.02 -3.45
CA GLY A 165 6.74 -16.62 -4.34
C GLY A 165 5.48 -16.10 -3.61
N ILE A 166 5.45 -16.18 -2.28
CA ILE A 166 4.29 -15.86 -1.43
C ILE A 166 4.47 -14.48 -0.82
N SER A 167 3.58 -13.55 -1.11
CA SER A 167 3.63 -12.18 -0.59
C SER A 167 3.12 -12.08 0.84
N GLU A 168 2.12 -12.86 1.18
CA GLU A 168 1.46 -12.84 2.49
C GLU A 168 2.35 -13.47 3.56
N SER A 169 2.65 -12.70 4.60
CA SER A 169 3.54 -13.15 5.66
C SER A 169 2.94 -14.25 6.53
N ASP A 170 1.62 -14.29 6.72
CA ASP A 170 0.92 -15.37 7.41
C ASP A 170 1.12 -16.72 6.71
N ARG A 171 1.07 -16.76 5.39
CA ARG A 171 1.33 -18.00 4.61
C ARG A 171 2.79 -18.42 4.70
N ARG A 172 3.75 -17.47 4.71
CA ARG A 172 5.16 -17.80 4.94
C ARG A 172 5.40 -18.31 6.36
N LEU A 173 4.68 -17.79 7.36
CA LEU A 173 4.69 -18.33 8.72
C LEU A 173 4.19 -19.78 8.75
N VAL A 174 3.14 -20.12 7.99
CA VAL A 174 2.69 -21.52 7.84
C VAL A 174 3.78 -22.39 7.21
N MET A 175 4.49 -21.91 6.18
CA MET A 175 5.64 -22.63 5.62
C MET A 175 6.74 -22.87 6.64
N MET A 176 7.00 -21.90 7.51
CA MET A 176 7.96 -22.00 8.61
C MET A 176 7.53 -23.07 9.63
N MET A 177 6.26 -23.05 10.04
CA MET A 177 5.71 -24.09 10.93
C MET A 177 5.76 -25.49 10.33
N GLN A 178 5.68 -25.61 9.01
CA GLN A 178 5.84 -26.87 8.28
C GLN A 178 7.32 -27.28 8.07
N GLY A 179 8.27 -26.49 8.55
CA GLY A 179 9.70 -26.78 8.38
C GLY A 179 10.25 -26.57 6.97
N LYS A 180 9.49 -25.92 6.07
CA LYS A 180 9.93 -25.61 4.68
C LYS A 180 10.92 -24.47 4.61
N ILE A 181 10.87 -23.57 5.58
CA ILE A 181 11.81 -22.49 5.87
C ILE A 181 12.01 -22.42 7.38
N ASP A 182 13.13 -21.87 7.84
CA ASP A 182 13.46 -21.80 9.25
C ASP A 182 13.01 -20.46 9.89
N ALA A 183 13.00 -19.39 9.09
CA ALA A 183 12.64 -18.05 9.53
C ALA A 183 11.98 -17.25 8.39
N THR A 184 11.28 -16.17 8.74
CA THR A 184 10.71 -15.21 7.78
C THR A 184 10.43 -13.87 8.45
N LEU A 185 10.04 -12.87 7.66
CA LEU A 185 9.45 -11.62 8.19
C LEU A 185 7.95 -11.77 8.35
N ALA A 186 7.44 -11.28 9.47
CA ALA A 186 6.01 -11.22 9.76
C ALA A 186 5.64 -9.87 10.39
N THR A 187 4.38 -9.47 10.23
CA THR A 187 3.81 -8.31 10.90
C THR A 187 3.22 -8.69 12.25
N GLU A 188 3.07 -7.73 13.16
CA GLU A 188 2.55 -7.96 14.51
C GLU A 188 1.16 -8.64 14.48
N ASP A 189 0.28 -8.20 13.59
CA ASP A 189 -1.07 -8.75 13.43
C ASP A 189 -1.05 -10.23 13.02
N ASN A 190 -0.12 -10.62 12.11
CA ASN A 190 0.04 -12.04 11.75
C ASN A 190 0.54 -12.88 12.92
N LEU A 191 1.46 -12.32 13.72
CA LEU A 191 1.97 -13.02 14.90
C LEU A 191 0.88 -13.20 15.97
N LEU A 192 0.10 -12.15 16.23
CA LEU A 192 -1.03 -12.21 17.15
C LEU A 192 -2.10 -13.20 16.68
N GLN A 193 -2.46 -13.16 15.40
CA GLN A 193 -3.46 -14.06 14.82
C GLN A 193 -3.05 -15.52 14.91
N LEU A 194 -1.80 -15.84 14.57
CA LEU A 194 -1.31 -17.21 14.61
C LEU A 194 -1.03 -17.67 16.05
N GLY A 195 -0.54 -16.78 16.91
CA GLY A 195 -0.36 -17.04 18.33
C GLY A 195 -1.68 -17.37 19.03
N ALA A 196 -2.76 -16.66 18.73
CA ALA A 196 -4.10 -16.95 19.23
C ALA A 196 -4.63 -18.34 18.80
N ARG A 197 -4.12 -18.87 17.68
CA ARG A 197 -4.39 -20.25 17.20
C ARG A 197 -3.42 -21.30 17.75
N GLY A 198 -2.58 -20.91 18.73
CA GLY A 198 -1.63 -21.83 19.39
C GLY A 198 -0.30 -22.01 18.65
N ALA A 199 -0.03 -21.23 17.59
CA ALA A 199 1.27 -21.27 16.92
C ALA A 199 2.37 -20.76 17.86
N LYS A 200 3.52 -21.46 17.87
CA LYS A 200 4.72 -21.07 18.60
C LYS A 200 5.79 -20.62 17.63
N PHE A 201 6.49 -19.53 17.95
CA PHE A 201 7.60 -18.98 17.18
C PHE A 201 8.50 -18.14 18.09
N SER A 202 9.73 -17.94 17.68
CA SER A 202 10.66 -17.01 18.31
C SER A 202 10.68 -15.70 17.55
N VAL A 203 10.51 -14.56 18.23
CA VAL A 203 10.76 -13.23 17.66
C VAL A 203 12.22 -12.89 17.90
N LEU A 204 13.01 -12.76 16.84
CA LEU A 204 14.47 -12.58 16.92
C LEU A 204 14.91 -11.14 16.82
N ALA A 205 14.23 -10.33 16.02
CA ALA A 205 14.54 -8.91 15.83
C ALA A 205 13.30 -8.14 15.33
N ASP A 206 13.20 -6.88 15.73
CA ASP A 206 12.34 -5.89 15.13
C ASP A 206 13.15 -5.06 14.12
N LEU A 207 12.61 -4.79 12.95
CA LEU A 207 13.31 -4.07 11.90
C LEU A 207 13.60 -2.61 12.30
N TYR A 208 12.61 -1.96 12.92
CA TYR A 208 12.73 -0.57 13.35
C TYR A 208 13.81 -0.39 14.41
N ASP A 209 13.83 -1.28 15.43
CA ASP A 209 14.83 -1.26 16.49
C ASP A 209 16.24 -1.45 15.94
N ASN A 210 16.36 -2.08 14.78
CA ASN A 210 17.63 -2.28 14.07
C ASN A 210 17.90 -1.24 12.98
N GLY A 211 17.14 -0.13 12.95
CA GLY A 211 17.31 0.95 11.98
C GLY A 211 17.07 0.49 10.52
N VAL A 212 16.13 -0.44 10.31
CA VAL A 212 15.68 -0.86 8.99
C VAL A 212 14.31 -0.29 8.72
N TYR A 213 14.29 0.84 8.04
CA TYR A 213 13.06 1.50 7.61
C TYR A 213 12.68 0.98 6.22
N THR A 214 11.49 0.44 6.11
CA THR A 214 11.01 -0.18 4.88
C THR A 214 9.94 0.68 4.22
N THR A 215 9.99 0.78 2.91
CA THR A 215 8.86 1.25 2.10
C THR A 215 7.75 0.20 2.18
N GLY A 216 6.58 0.60 2.68
CA GLY A 216 5.54 -0.40 3.00
C GLY A 216 4.44 -0.52 1.96
N SER A 217 3.84 0.60 1.65
CA SER A 217 2.61 0.71 0.88
C SER A 217 2.58 2.01 0.11
N ASP A 218 3.53 2.18 -0.78
CA ASP A 218 3.60 3.39 -1.60
C ASP A 218 2.61 3.31 -2.75
N ILE A 219 2.05 4.46 -3.08
CA ILE A 219 1.15 4.66 -4.20
C ILE A 219 1.98 5.15 -5.37
N ALA A 220 2.00 4.38 -6.44
CA ALA A 220 2.79 4.71 -7.62
C ALA A 220 1.96 4.60 -8.91
N THR A 221 2.39 5.35 -9.91
CA THR A 221 1.79 5.38 -11.25
C THR A 221 2.88 5.61 -12.30
N SER A 222 2.51 5.63 -13.58
CA SER A 222 3.43 6.04 -14.65
C SER A 222 3.57 7.56 -14.71
N ARG A 223 4.74 8.04 -15.14
CA ARG A 223 4.97 9.47 -15.38
C ARG A 223 4.08 10.02 -16.51
N GLU A 224 3.68 9.15 -17.44
CA GLU A 224 2.74 9.49 -18.52
C GLU A 224 1.35 9.75 -17.94
N LEU A 225 0.80 8.82 -17.18
CA LEU A 225 -0.51 8.96 -16.56
C LEU A 225 -0.59 10.18 -15.62
N LEU A 226 0.51 10.47 -14.92
CA LEU A 226 0.60 11.65 -14.07
C LEU A 226 0.45 12.96 -14.86
N LYS A 227 0.95 13.01 -16.10
CA LYS A 227 0.78 14.16 -17.00
C LYS A 227 -0.61 14.21 -17.61
N GLU A 228 -1.15 13.08 -18.02
CA GLU A 228 -2.43 13.00 -18.73
C GLU A 228 -3.65 13.13 -17.81
N ARG A 229 -3.58 12.53 -16.61
CA ARG A 229 -4.72 12.43 -15.69
C ARG A 229 -4.40 12.94 -14.26
N PRO A 230 -3.74 14.11 -14.08
CA PRO A 230 -3.34 14.59 -12.76
C PRO A 230 -4.54 14.87 -11.83
N ARG A 231 -5.69 15.31 -12.40
CA ARG A 231 -6.91 15.57 -11.63
C ARG A 231 -7.49 14.30 -11.02
N GLN A 232 -7.53 13.22 -11.80
CA GLN A 232 -8.04 11.92 -11.35
C GLN A 232 -7.11 11.29 -10.32
N LEU A 233 -5.79 11.34 -10.54
CA LEU A 233 -4.81 10.88 -9.56
C LEU A 233 -4.93 11.64 -8.24
N LYS A 234 -5.10 12.96 -8.29
CA LYS A 234 -5.36 13.78 -7.10
C LYS A 234 -6.68 13.37 -6.42
N ALA A 235 -7.76 13.18 -7.19
CA ALA A 235 -9.05 12.72 -6.67
C ALA A 235 -8.93 11.36 -5.95
N PHE A 236 -8.14 10.44 -6.51
CA PHE A 236 -7.83 9.16 -5.86
C PHE A 236 -7.11 9.34 -4.52
N ILE A 237 -6.06 10.17 -4.48
CA ILE A 237 -5.33 10.44 -3.23
C ILE A 237 -6.25 11.11 -2.21
N MET A 238 -7.12 12.03 -2.63
CA MET A 238 -8.12 12.67 -1.76
C MET A 238 -9.09 11.65 -1.15
N ALA A 239 -9.68 10.77 -1.96
CA ALA A 239 -10.59 9.72 -1.50
C ALA A 239 -9.91 8.78 -0.50
N MET A 240 -8.72 8.30 -0.81
CA MET A 240 -7.92 7.44 0.05
C MET A 240 -7.58 8.13 1.38
N THR A 241 -7.19 9.41 1.34
CA THR A 241 -6.85 10.20 2.54
C THR A 241 -8.08 10.45 3.41
N GLU A 242 -9.23 10.76 2.82
CA GLU A 242 -10.48 10.90 3.54
C GLU A 242 -10.90 9.57 4.18
N GLY A 243 -10.73 8.45 3.47
CA GLY A 243 -10.94 7.10 4.00
C GLY A 243 -10.05 6.81 5.21
N SER A 244 -8.77 7.18 5.15
CA SER A 244 -7.85 7.07 6.29
C SER A 244 -8.32 7.89 7.48
N TRP A 245 -8.69 9.15 7.24
CA TRP A 245 -9.19 10.05 8.28
C TRP A 245 -10.49 9.53 8.92
N TYR A 246 -11.43 9.11 8.09
CA TYR A 246 -12.69 8.52 8.57
C TYR A 246 -12.42 7.30 9.46
N GLY A 247 -11.56 6.39 9.04
CA GLY A 247 -11.20 5.21 9.82
C GLY A 247 -10.55 5.51 11.16
N ARG A 248 -9.80 6.61 11.27
CA ARG A 248 -9.21 7.08 12.54
C ARG A 248 -10.27 7.56 13.53
N THR A 249 -11.30 8.21 13.04
CA THR A 249 -12.34 8.87 13.88
C THR A 249 -13.56 8.00 14.11
N HIS A 250 -13.76 6.92 13.32
CA HIS A 250 -14.90 6.01 13.38
C HIS A 250 -14.43 4.56 13.59
N LYS A 251 -13.92 4.28 14.82
CA LYS A 251 -13.32 2.98 15.19
C LYS A 251 -14.19 1.79 14.81
N ASP A 252 -15.48 1.82 15.16
CA ASP A 252 -16.36 0.68 14.92
C ASP A 252 -16.56 0.37 13.44
N GLN A 253 -16.62 1.40 12.61
CA GLN A 253 -16.69 1.24 11.15
C GLN A 253 -15.39 0.68 10.58
N ALA A 254 -14.25 1.19 11.04
CA ALA A 254 -12.94 0.68 10.65
C ALA A 254 -12.77 -0.80 11.03
N ILE A 255 -13.21 -1.20 12.24
CA ILE A 255 -13.21 -2.59 12.70
C ILE A 255 -14.08 -3.48 11.80
N ARG A 256 -15.29 -3.03 11.42
CA ARG A 256 -16.15 -3.78 10.48
C ARG A 256 -15.46 -3.99 9.12
N ILE A 257 -14.74 -2.98 8.63
CA ILE A 257 -14.01 -3.05 7.36
C ILE A 257 -12.81 -4.01 7.48
N TYR A 258 -12.04 -3.93 8.55
CA TYR A 258 -10.97 -4.90 8.80
C TYR A 258 -11.51 -6.34 8.85
N ARG A 259 -12.61 -6.58 9.59
CA ARG A 259 -13.28 -7.89 9.64
C ARG A 259 -13.65 -8.38 8.24
N LYS A 260 -14.28 -7.52 7.44
CA LYS A 260 -14.72 -7.85 6.08
C LYS A 260 -13.56 -8.27 5.17
N TYR A 261 -12.48 -7.49 5.14
CA TYR A 261 -11.39 -7.69 4.17
C TYR A 261 -10.32 -8.67 4.65
N LEU A 262 -10.05 -8.72 5.94
CA LEU A 262 -9.02 -9.59 6.51
C LEU A 262 -9.56 -10.94 6.99
N LYS A 263 -10.90 -11.08 7.05
CA LYS A 263 -11.57 -12.32 7.54
C LYS A 263 -11.12 -12.69 8.97
N ILE A 264 -10.96 -11.66 9.82
CA ILE A 264 -10.59 -11.80 11.23
C ILE A 264 -11.85 -11.56 12.07
N GLU A 265 -12.14 -12.47 13.01
CA GLU A 265 -13.30 -12.35 13.88
C GLU A 265 -12.94 -11.94 15.33
N ASP A 266 -11.69 -12.14 15.75
CA ASP A 266 -11.23 -11.80 17.10
C ASP A 266 -11.31 -10.27 17.35
N PRO A 267 -12.14 -9.81 18.31
CA PRO A 267 -12.31 -8.38 18.57
C PRO A 267 -11.03 -7.69 19.05
N LYS A 268 -10.23 -8.38 19.88
CA LYS A 268 -8.96 -7.81 20.41
C LYS A 268 -7.95 -7.59 19.30
N LEU A 269 -7.87 -8.54 18.38
CA LEU A 269 -6.99 -8.41 17.22
C LEU A 269 -7.44 -7.27 16.29
N LEU A 270 -8.75 -7.16 16.03
CA LEU A 270 -9.32 -6.06 15.24
C LEU A 270 -9.07 -4.68 15.87
N GLU A 271 -9.17 -4.58 17.20
CA GLU A 271 -8.82 -3.34 17.93
C GLU A 271 -7.34 -3.02 17.84
N SER A 272 -6.47 -4.04 17.98
CA SER A 272 -5.04 -3.88 17.80
C SER A 272 -4.70 -3.40 16.39
N MET A 273 -5.37 -3.92 15.37
CA MET A 273 -5.19 -3.47 13.98
C MET A 273 -5.58 -2.01 13.77
N HIS A 274 -6.72 -1.57 14.32
CA HIS A 274 -7.11 -0.16 14.27
C HIS A 274 -6.03 0.72 14.90
N LYS A 275 -5.55 0.36 16.09
CA LYS A 275 -4.51 1.09 16.82
C LYS A 275 -3.18 1.11 16.06
N ASN A 276 -2.72 -0.04 15.60
CA ASN A 276 -1.39 -0.18 15.02
C ASN A 276 -1.31 0.40 13.59
N TYR A 277 -2.37 0.28 12.81
CA TYR A 277 -2.36 0.76 11.43
C TYR A 277 -2.95 2.16 11.29
N LEU A 278 -4.23 2.34 11.51
CA LEU A 278 -4.89 3.64 11.29
C LEU A 278 -4.38 4.73 12.24
N LEU A 279 -4.14 4.41 13.50
CA LEU A 279 -3.64 5.39 14.47
C LEU A 279 -2.10 5.45 14.53
N GLY A 280 -1.40 4.39 14.14
CA GLY A 280 0.05 4.24 14.20
C GLY A 280 0.73 4.43 12.86
N THR A 281 0.78 3.37 12.07
CA THR A 281 1.65 3.25 10.89
C THR A 281 1.24 4.09 9.68
N ILE A 282 -0.08 4.22 9.42
CA ILE A 282 -0.61 4.98 8.28
C ILE A 282 -0.46 6.47 8.59
N PRO A 283 0.19 7.27 7.75
CA PRO A 283 0.39 8.69 8.02
C PRO A 283 -0.93 9.48 7.90
N VAL A 284 -1.05 10.58 8.66
CA VAL A 284 -2.21 11.48 8.56
C VAL A 284 -2.26 12.19 7.22
N LYS A 285 -1.11 12.66 6.74
CA LYS A 285 -0.89 13.14 5.39
C LYS A 285 -0.10 12.08 4.64
N PRO A 286 -0.53 11.61 3.47
CA PRO A 286 0.06 10.44 2.82
C PRO A 286 1.40 10.72 2.12
N TYR A 287 2.31 11.45 2.78
CA TYR A 287 3.66 11.67 2.27
C TYR A 287 4.49 10.39 2.38
N PRO A 288 5.24 10.02 1.33
CA PRO A 288 6.21 8.94 1.38
C PRO A 288 7.32 9.20 2.40
N GLN A 289 7.85 8.14 3.00
CA GLN A 289 8.98 8.21 3.91
C GLN A 289 10.29 8.22 3.09
N GLU A 290 10.85 9.40 2.87
CA GLU A 290 12.01 9.60 1.99
C GLU A 290 13.23 8.77 2.42
N GLU A 291 13.47 8.63 3.74
CA GLU A 291 14.57 7.82 4.27
C GLU A 291 14.45 6.35 3.86
N ALA A 292 13.24 5.78 3.90
CA ALA A 292 13.02 4.40 3.47
C ALA A 292 13.30 4.22 1.97
N ILE A 293 12.90 5.19 1.15
CA ILE A 293 13.18 5.20 -0.29
C ILE A 293 14.67 5.37 -0.54
N GLN A 294 15.36 6.24 0.21
CA GLN A 294 16.80 6.42 0.13
C GLN A 294 17.55 5.13 0.47
N ASN A 295 17.06 4.39 1.46
CA ASN A 295 17.59 3.07 1.80
C ASN A 295 17.48 2.08 0.63
N ASP A 296 16.34 2.05 -0.05
CA ASP A 296 16.16 1.19 -1.23
C ASP A 296 17.13 1.57 -2.37
N ILE A 297 17.39 2.87 -2.57
CA ILE A 297 18.34 3.36 -3.59
C ILE A 297 19.77 2.93 -3.24
N GLU A 298 20.18 3.07 -1.97
CA GLU A 298 21.50 2.67 -1.51
C GLU A 298 21.74 1.17 -1.71
N ASP A 299 20.78 0.33 -1.31
CA ASP A 299 20.87 -1.12 -1.48
C ASP A 299 20.96 -1.51 -2.97
N LEU A 300 20.15 -0.88 -3.81
CA LEU A 300 20.18 -1.11 -5.27
C LEU A 300 21.48 -0.61 -5.91
N SER A 301 22.12 0.42 -5.38
CA SER A 301 23.36 0.99 -5.93
C SER A 301 24.53 -0.01 -5.92
N ASN A 302 24.46 -1.04 -5.07
CA ASN A 302 25.43 -2.13 -5.03
C ASN A 302 25.40 -2.99 -6.32
N THR A 303 24.25 -3.07 -6.98
CA THR A 303 24.06 -3.86 -8.21
C THR A 303 23.80 -2.98 -9.45
N LEU A 304 23.41 -1.73 -9.23
CA LEU A 304 23.12 -0.73 -10.26
C LEU A 304 23.96 0.54 -9.99
N PRO A 305 25.24 0.58 -10.42
CA PRO A 305 26.17 1.65 -10.06
C PRO A 305 25.73 3.08 -10.44
N HIS A 306 24.87 3.22 -11.46
CA HIS A 306 24.33 4.52 -11.89
C HIS A 306 23.36 5.15 -10.87
N LEU A 307 22.95 4.41 -9.83
CA LEU A 307 22.18 4.93 -8.72
C LEU A 307 23.02 5.63 -7.66
N LYS A 308 24.35 5.51 -7.70
CA LYS A 308 25.23 6.23 -6.78
C LYS A 308 24.99 7.74 -6.87
N GLY A 309 24.65 8.35 -5.74
CA GLY A 309 24.34 9.78 -5.66
C GLY A 309 22.88 10.16 -6.01
N LYS A 310 22.06 9.22 -6.47
CA LYS A 310 20.62 9.44 -6.63
C LYS A 310 19.94 9.64 -5.27
N LYS A 311 18.91 10.48 -5.27
CA LYS A 311 18.14 10.86 -4.10
C LYS A 311 16.71 10.30 -4.17
N ALA A 312 16.05 10.16 -3.02
CA ALA A 312 14.63 9.77 -2.97
C ALA A 312 13.77 10.65 -3.89
N ALA A 313 14.04 11.96 -3.94
CA ALA A 313 13.33 12.91 -4.79
C ALA A 313 13.35 12.57 -6.30
N ASP A 314 14.34 11.82 -6.79
CA ASP A 314 14.40 11.38 -8.19
C ASP A 314 13.28 10.38 -8.55
N PHE A 315 12.72 9.71 -7.53
CA PHE A 315 11.70 8.67 -7.64
C PHE A 315 10.32 9.11 -7.14
N LEU A 316 10.21 10.36 -6.66
CA LEU A 316 8.99 10.95 -6.10
C LEU A 316 8.41 12.04 -7.01
N ASP A 317 7.09 12.17 -7.01
CA ASP A 317 6.40 13.39 -7.44
C ASP A 317 5.34 13.75 -6.40
N LEU A 318 5.63 14.78 -5.62
CA LEU A 318 4.78 15.24 -4.52
C LEU A 318 3.89 16.42 -4.91
N SER A 319 3.82 16.78 -6.20
CA SER A 319 3.07 17.94 -6.69
C SER A 319 1.58 17.88 -6.34
N LEU A 320 0.99 16.68 -6.44
CA LEU A 320 -0.42 16.46 -6.10
C LEU A 320 -0.67 16.67 -4.59
N LEU A 321 0.21 16.15 -3.74
CA LEU A 321 0.10 16.32 -2.28
C LEU A 321 0.28 17.78 -1.86
N LYS A 322 1.24 18.48 -2.46
CA LYS A 322 1.45 19.92 -2.24
C LYS A 322 0.22 20.71 -2.65
N SER A 323 -0.34 20.42 -3.83
CA SER A 323 -1.58 21.07 -4.27
C SER A 323 -2.75 20.83 -3.31
N MET A 324 -2.88 19.61 -2.75
CA MET A 324 -3.90 19.31 -1.74
C MET A 324 -3.66 20.11 -0.45
N GLU A 325 -2.42 20.30 -0.05
CA GLU A 325 -2.03 21.07 1.13
C GLU A 325 -2.33 22.55 0.94
N ASP A 326 -1.92 23.14 -0.19
CA ASP A 326 -2.14 24.55 -0.56
C ASP A 326 -3.64 24.88 -0.65
N GLU A 327 -4.45 23.95 -1.13
CA GLU A 327 -5.91 24.06 -1.17
C GLU A 327 -6.57 23.85 0.21
N GLY A 328 -5.79 23.58 1.26
CA GLY A 328 -6.29 23.38 2.63
C GLY A 328 -7.06 22.07 2.82
N PHE A 329 -6.89 21.07 1.95
CA PHE A 329 -7.63 19.81 2.03
C PHE A 329 -7.42 19.10 3.37
N PHE A 330 -6.19 18.94 3.83
CA PHE A 330 -5.87 18.28 5.10
C PHE A 330 -6.44 19.02 6.33
N LYS A 331 -6.44 20.36 6.28
CA LYS A 331 -7.05 21.20 7.34
C LYS A 331 -8.56 20.97 7.42
N ARG A 332 -9.25 20.95 6.28
CA ARG A 332 -10.70 20.67 6.24
C ARG A 332 -11.05 19.30 6.79
N LEU A 333 -10.25 18.27 6.51
CA LEU A 333 -10.47 16.94 7.06
C LEU A 333 -10.33 16.91 8.59
N SER A 334 -9.35 17.63 9.13
CA SER A 334 -9.09 17.64 10.57
C SER A 334 -9.99 18.58 11.37
N GLY A 335 -10.85 19.35 10.73
CA GLY A 335 -11.70 20.35 11.39
C GLY A 335 -10.92 21.54 12.01
N LYS A 336 -9.68 21.77 11.54
CA LYS A 336 -8.80 22.84 12.00
C LYS A 336 -8.55 23.86 10.91
#